data_95d21b15f6dae19f08dce6bc1a788256
#
_entry.id   95d21b15f6dae19f08dce6bc1a788256
#
_cell.length_a   1.000
_cell.length_b   1.000
_cell.length_c   1.000
_cell.angle_alpha   90.00
_cell.angle_beta   90.00
_cell.angle_gamma   90.00
#
_symmetry.space_group_name_H-M   'P 1'
#
loop_
_entity.id
_entity.type
_entity.pdbx_description
1 polymer ?
#
loop_
_entity_poly.entity_id
_entity_poly.type
_entity_poly.pdbx_seq_one_letter_code
_entity_poly.pdbx_strand_id
1 'polypeptide(L)'
;MSEADDRAVLATLARLKRVREMRSQLAKIAAARQQGIAAQSRRALDAAHARLAQHVAAKAAVQTRLAGDAREARALQNAAADTRTFDWHIGTVNHSVREAADVHRGHEAELAGLQRAARKAKAAEDKLDKAGEKALHARAARIEREADDVADAHAVTRFAMGGLSAGGLDDMPPFAPERRC
;
A
#
# COMPACT_ATOMS: atom_id res chain seq x y z
N MET A 1 -19.86 -0.83 -28.88
CA MET A 1 -19.36 0.40 -28.20
C MET A 1 -18.51 1.15 -29.21
N SER A 2 -18.72 2.45 -29.36
CA SER A 2 -17.95 3.25 -30.32
C SER A 2 -16.55 3.58 -29.77
N GLU A 3 -15.63 3.92 -30.66
CA GLU A 3 -14.28 4.38 -30.28
C GLU A 3 -14.31 5.61 -29.34
N ALA A 4 -15.34 6.43 -29.47
CA ALA A 4 -15.59 7.58 -28.60
C ALA A 4 -15.94 7.13 -27.17
N ASP A 5 -16.74 6.07 -27.02
CA ASP A 5 -17.10 5.51 -25.70
C ASP A 5 -15.86 4.95 -24.99
N ASP A 6 -14.99 4.26 -25.73
CA ASP A 6 -13.75 3.71 -25.17
C ASP A 6 -12.81 4.81 -24.69
N ARG A 7 -12.67 5.90 -25.45
CA ARG A 7 -11.88 7.07 -25.03
C ARG A 7 -12.45 7.72 -23.78
N ALA A 8 -13.77 7.86 -23.70
CA ALA A 8 -14.44 8.42 -22.52
C ALA A 8 -14.23 7.56 -21.27
N VAL A 9 -14.36 6.23 -21.39
CA VAL A 9 -14.10 5.28 -20.30
C VAL A 9 -12.65 5.36 -19.84
N LEU A 10 -11.67 5.33 -20.73
CA LEU A 10 -10.25 5.43 -20.38
C LEU A 10 -9.91 6.77 -19.73
N ALA A 11 -10.47 7.88 -20.20
CA ALA A 11 -10.28 9.20 -19.59
C ALA A 11 -10.85 9.25 -18.17
N THR A 12 -12.01 8.64 -17.95
CA THR A 12 -12.64 8.55 -16.62
C THR A 12 -11.79 7.71 -15.66
N LEU A 13 -11.32 6.56 -16.11
CA LEU A 13 -10.42 5.70 -15.34
C LEU A 13 -9.12 6.42 -14.96
N ALA A 14 -8.53 7.17 -15.89
CA ALA A 14 -7.32 7.95 -15.62
C ALA A 14 -7.55 9.04 -14.57
N ARG A 15 -8.69 9.73 -14.57
CA ARG A 15 -9.06 10.72 -13.55
C ARG A 15 -9.26 10.05 -12.19
N LEU A 16 -9.98 8.93 -12.15
CA LEU A 16 -10.19 8.16 -10.91
C LEU A 16 -8.87 7.63 -10.34
N LYS A 17 -7.96 7.16 -11.20
CA LYS A 17 -6.62 6.72 -10.81
C LYS A 17 -5.87 7.83 -10.08
N ARG A 18 -5.77 9.03 -10.66
CA ARG A 18 -5.10 10.18 -10.02
C ARG A 18 -5.66 10.49 -8.63
N VAL A 19 -6.99 10.46 -8.47
CA VAL A 19 -7.64 10.69 -7.16
C VAL A 19 -7.28 9.58 -6.17
N ARG A 20 -7.22 8.31 -6.60
CA ARG A 20 -6.84 7.19 -5.75
C ARG A 20 -5.38 7.20 -5.37
N GLU A 21 -4.49 7.54 -6.29
CA GLU A 21 -3.07 7.75 -6.04
C GLU A 21 -2.84 8.83 -4.98
N MET A 22 -3.48 10.00 -5.12
CA MET A 22 -3.39 11.06 -4.11
C MET A 22 -3.88 10.60 -2.73
N ARG A 23 -5.02 9.87 -2.66
CA ARG A 23 -5.54 9.33 -1.40
C ARG A 23 -4.60 8.30 -0.78
N SER A 24 -4.01 7.43 -1.58
CA SER A 24 -3.01 6.45 -1.15
C SER A 24 -1.77 7.14 -0.59
N GLN A 25 -1.26 8.17 -1.26
CA GLN A 25 -0.12 8.96 -0.80
C GLN A 25 -0.42 9.69 0.51
N LEU A 26 -1.57 10.35 0.63
CA LEU A 26 -1.98 11.02 1.86
C LEU A 26 -2.09 10.04 3.04
N ALA A 27 -2.66 8.87 2.82
CA ALA A 27 -2.75 7.83 3.85
C ALA A 27 -1.37 7.30 4.27
N LYS A 28 -0.43 7.15 3.33
CA LYS A 28 0.97 6.78 3.64
C LYS A 28 1.67 7.86 4.46
N ILE A 29 1.50 9.13 4.09
CA ILE A 29 2.09 10.26 4.83
C ILE A 29 1.53 10.33 6.25
N ALA A 30 0.21 10.14 6.42
CA ALA A 30 -0.41 10.11 7.74
C ALA A 30 0.15 8.98 8.61
N ALA A 31 0.27 7.77 8.06
CA ALA A 31 0.86 6.63 8.76
C ALA A 31 2.34 6.87 9.13
N ALA A 32 3.14 7.45 8.24
CA ALA A 32 4.54 7.78 8.49
C ALA A 32 4.70 8.84 9.59
N ARG A 33 3.85 9.88 9.61
CA ARG A 33 3.83 10.88 10.68
C ARG A 33 3.50 10.25 12.03
N GLN A 34 2.46 9.42 12.08
CA GLN A 34 2.06 8.74 13.32
C GLN A 34 3.12 7.74 13.79
N GLN A 35 3.85 7.11 12.88
CA GLN A 35 5.00 6.26 13.22
C GLN A 35 6.09 7.06 13.95
N GLY A 36 6.37 8.29 13.52
CA GLY A 36 7.29 9.19 14.22
C GLY A 36 6.81 9.52 15.63
N ILE A 37 5.51 9.81 15.81
CA ILE A 37 4.90 10.10 17.11
C ILE A 37 4.96 8.87 18.03
N ALA A 38 4.62 7.69 17.53
CA ALA A 38 4.71 6.44 18.28
C ALA A 38 6.15 6.12 18.70
N ALA A 39 7.13 6.35 17.83
CA ALA A 39 8.54 6.19 18.17
C ALA A 39 9.00 7.18 19.24
N GLN A 40 8.51 8.42 19.21
CA GLN A 40 8.81 9.41 20.24
C GLN A 40 8.17 9.04 21.59
N SER A 41 6.92 8.61 21.62
CA SER A 41 6.25 8.13 22.84
C SER A 41 6.93 6.90 23.42
N ARG A 42 7.44 5.99 22.58
CA ARG A 42 8.25 4.84 23.02
C ARG A 42 9.51 5.29 23.75
N ARG A 43 10.24 6.25 23.17
CA ARG A 43 11.45 6.80 23.83
C ARG A 43 11.11 7.44 25.17
N ALA A 44 9.97 8.13 25.28
CA ALA A 44 9.52 8.71 26.53
C ALA A 44 9.22 7.64 27.61
N LEU A 45 8.57 6.54 27.20
CA LEU A 45 8.32 5.39 28.07
C LEU A 45 9.64 4.75 28.53
N ASP A 46 10.56 4.49 27.63
CA ASP A 46 11.87 3.91 27.94
C ASP A 46 12.68 4.81 28.90
N ALA A 47 12.61 6.14 28.73
CA ALA A 47 13.22 7.10 29.66
C ALA A 47 12.56 7.08 31.04
N ALA A 48 11.23 6.92 31.13
CA ALA A 48 10.53 6.77 32.41
C ALA A 48 10.93 5.48 33.12
N HIS A 49 11.05 4.36 32.41
CA HIS A 49 11.57 3.10 32.96
C HIS A 49 13.01 3.22 33.45
N ALA A 50 13.88 3.91 32.70
CA ALA A 50 15.27 4.15 33.11
C ALA A 50 15.35 4.94 34.43
N ARG A 51 14.51 5.98 34.59
CA ARG A 51 14.41 6.75 35.85
C ARG A 51 13.94 5.89 37.01
N LEU A 52 12.93 5.04 36.78
CA LEU A 52 12.46 4.09 37.78
C LEU A 52 13.59 3.16 38.24
N ALA A 53 14.31 2.57 37.31
CA ALA A 53 15.44 1.70 37.57
C ALA A 53 16.54 2.41 38.38
N GLN A 54 16.83 3.69 38.09
CA GLN A 54 17.79 4.49 38.85
C GLN A 54 17.35 4.69 40.31
N HIS A 55 16.09 5.05 40.57
CA HIS A 55 15.60 5.21 41.95
C HIS A 55 15.58 3.91 42.72
N VAL A 56 15.21 2.80 42.09
CA VAL A 56 15.25 1.44 42.71
C VAL A 56 16.68 1.06 43.05
N ALA A 57 17.63 1.27 42.13
CA ALA A 57 19.05 0.99 42.40
C ALA A 57 19.64 1.87 43.50
N ALA A 58 19.27 3.18 43.52
CA ALA A 58 19.71 4.08 44.60
C ALA A 58 19.18 3.66 45.97
N LYS A 59 17.90 3.27 46.04
CA LYS A 59 17.32 2.71 47.28
C LYS A 59 18.07 1.46 47.73
N ALA A 60 18.33 0.51 46.84
CA ALA A 60 19.06 -0.71 47.13
C ALA A 60 20.49 -0.43 47.65
N ALA A 61 21.18 0.57 47.05
CA ALA A 61 22.51 0.98 47.49
C ALA A 61 22.51 1.53 48.93
N VAL A 62 21.48 2.31 49.32
CA VAL A 62 21.32 2.79 50.71
C VAL A 62 21.10 1.62 51.66
N GLN A 63 20.24 0.70 51.28
CA GLN A 63 19.96 -0.50 52.12
C GLN A 63 21.20 -1.40 52.31
N THR A 64 22.00 -1.59 51.23
CA THR A 64 23.25 -2.37 51.29
C THR A 64 24.29 -1.70 52.22
N ARG A 65 24.43 -0.38 52.15
CA ARG A 65 25.32 0.35 53.07
C ARG A 65 24.88 0.21 54.52
N LEU A 66 23.59 0.30 54.81
CA LEU A 66 23.03 0.09 56.13
C LEU A 66 23.32 -1.28 56.70
N ALA A 67 23.23 -2.34 55.90
CA ALA A 67 23.53 -3.70 56.34
C ALA A 67 25.00 -3.87 56.72
N GLY A 68 25.94 -3.05 56.18
CA GLY A 68 27.37 -3.08 56.50
C GLY A 68 27.75 -2.23 57.73
N ASP A 69 27.04 -1.11 57.98
CA ASP A 69 27.47 -0.07 58.95
C ASP A 69 26.43 0.19 60.06
N ALA A 70 25.71 -0.82 60.50
CA ALA A 70 24.59 -0.70 61.44
C ALA A 70 24.96 -0.25 62.91
N ARG A 71 26.14 0.37 63.12
CA ARG A 71 26.63 0.69 64.49
C ARG A 71 26.23 2.07 65.02
N GLU A 72 25.78 3.00 64.17
CA GLU A 72 25.41 4.33 64.61
C GLU A 72 23.91 4.60 64.48
N ALA A 73 23.24 4.95 65.58
CA ALA A 73 21.82 5.26 65.63
C ALA A 73 21.44 6.43 64.66
N ARG A 74 22.34 7.39 64.50
CA ARG A 74 22.15 8.56 63.59
C ARG A 74 22.20 8.15 62.11
N ALA A 75 23.10 7.22 61.73
CA ALA A 75 23.18 6.68 60.39
C ALA A 75 21.91 5.93 60.02
N LEU A 76 21.34 5.14 60.96
CA LEU A 76 20.07 4.42 60.78
C LEU A 76 18.88 5.38 60.58
N GLN A 77 18.83 6.50 61.36
CA GLN A 77 17.77 7.50 61.20
C GLN A 77 17.83 8.21 59.83
N ASN A 78 19.02 8.61 59.36
CA ASN A 78 19.21 9.22 58.07
C ASN A 78 18.83 8.29 56.93
N ALA A 79 19.25 7.06 57.01
CA ALA A 79 18.93 6.07 55.99
C ALA A 79 17.44 5.67 55.97
N ALA A 80 16.76 5.70 57.10
CA ALA A 80 15.30 5.53 57.15
C ALA A 80 14.57 6.72 56.50
N ALA A 81 15.09 7.95 56.62
CA ALA A 81 14.57 9.13 55.91
C ALA A 81 14.82 9.04 54.42
N ASP A 82 16.05 8.67 54.01
CA ASP A 82 16.39 8.47 52.57
C ASP A 82 15.55 7.40 51.93
N THR A 83 15.33 6.27 52.61
CA THR A 83 14.49 5.17 52.13
C THR A 83 13.04 5.64 51.86
N ARG A 84 12.44 6.42 52.77
CA ARG A 84 11.10 6.98 52.58
C ARG A 84 11.05 7.97 51.38
N THR A 85 12.10 8.76 51.23
CA THR A 85 12.22 9.67 50.08
C THR A 85 12.30 8.92 48.76
N PHE A 86 13.08 7.85 48.69
CA PHE A 86 13.12 6.96 47.55
C PHE A 86 11.78 6.26 47.28
N ASP A 87 11.08 5.80 48.31
CA ASP A 87 9.75 5.18 48.15
C ASP A 87 8.74 6.17 47.52
N TRP A 88 8.77 7.40 47.97
CA TRP A 88 7.94 8.47 47.37
C TRP A 88 8.31 8.73 45.92
N HIS A 89 9.60 8.84 45.58
CA HIS A 89 10.06 9.03 44.19
C HIS A 89 9.70 7.82 43.35
N ILE A 90 9.89 6.62 43.79
CA ILE A 90 9.52 5.39 43.08
C ILE A 90 8.01 5.37 42.82
N GLY A 91 7.17 5.73 43.80
CA GLY A 91 5.73 5.88 43.61
C GLY A 91 5.35 6.87 42.54
N THR A 92 5.95 8.05 42.56
CA THR A 92 5.72 9.12 41.54
C THR A 92 6.18 8.70 40.16
N VAL A 93 7.38 8.10 40.04
CA VAL A 93 7.91 7.66 38.74
C VAL A 93 7.12 6.47 38.21
N ASN A 94 6.64 5.56 39.05
CA ASN A 94 5.72 4.48 38.65
C ASN A 94 4.42 5.04 38.04
N HIS A 95 3.89 6.12 38.59
CA HIS A 95 2.74 6.79 38.00
C HIS A 95 3.07 7.33 36.60
N SER A 96 4.19 8.03 36.45
CA SER A 96 4.63 8.55 35.15
C SER A 96 4.91 7.45 34.12
N VAL A 97 5.41 6.27 34.53
CA VAL A 97 5.56 5.10 33.66
C VAL A 97 4.21 4.62 33.15
N ARG A 98 3.20 4.52 34.01
CA ARG A 98 1.85 4.10 33.60
C ARG A 98 1.24 5.09 32.62
N GLU A 99 1.34 6.40 32.90
CA GLU A 99 0.85 7.43 31.98
C GLU A 99 1.57 7.37 30.61
N ALA A 100 2.90 7.25 30.61
CA ALA A 100 3.67 7.12 29.39
C ALA A 100 3.31 5.85 28.60
N ALA A 101 3.03 4.74 29.29
CA ALA A 101 2.60 3.48 28.70
C ALA A 101 1.21 3.61 28.06
N ASP A 102 0.28 4.32 28.72
CA ASP A 102 -1.07 4.54 28.20
C ASP A 102 -1.04 5.44 26.95
N VAL A 103 -0.25 6.50 26.98
CA VAL A 103 -0.02 7.39 25.82
C VAL A 103 0.59 6.61 24.65
N HIS A 104 1.61 5.81 24.92
CA HIS A 104 2.26 5.00 23.89
C HIS A 104 1.29 3.99 23.26
N ARG A 105 0.49 3.27 24.05
CA ARG A 105 -0.54 2.36 23.57
C ARG A 105 -1.58 3.06 22.68
N GLY A 106 -1.98 4.28 23.05
CA GLY A 106 -2.86 5.10 22.24
C GLY A 106 -2.28 5.39 20.85
N HIS A 107 -1.01 5.83 20.80
CA HIS A 107 -0.35 6.11 19.54
C HIS A 107 -0.09 4.87 18.67
N GLU A 108 0.19 3.71 19.29
CA GLU A 108 0.30 2.45 18.55
C GLU A 108 -1.05 2.01 17.95
N ALA A 109 -2.14 2.15 18.69
CA ALA A 109 -3.48 1.82 18.20
C ALA A 109 -3.88 2.71 17.01
N GLU A 110 -3.58 4.01 17.09
CA GLU A 110 -3.79 4.96 16.00
C GLU A 110 -2.92 4.64 14.77
N LEU A 111 -1.63 4.35 14.98
CA LEU A 111 -0.72 3.92 13.91
C LEU A 111 -1.25 2.67 13.20
N ALA A 112 -1.69 1.66 13.94
CA ALA A 112 -2.27 0.44 13.38
C ALA A 112 -3.53 0.74 12.55
N GLY A 113 -4.36 1.71 12.98
CA GLY A 113 -5.51 2.20 12.24
C GLY A 113 -5.13 2.85 10.91
N LEU A 114 -4.17 3.78 10.94
CA LEU A 114 -3.67 4.48 9.75
C LEU A 114 -2.95 3.55 8.77
N GLN A 115 -2.20 2.57 9.25
CA GLN A 115 -1.59 1.56 8.40
C GLN A 115 -2.62 0.67 7.69
N ARG A 116 -3.71 0.30 8.38
CA ARG A 116 -4.84 -0.41 7.74
C ARG A 116 -5.51 0.47 6.68
N ALA A 117 -5.72 1.75 6.95
CA ALA A 117 -6.28 2.70 5.98
C ALA A 117 -5.37 2.87 4.76
N ALA A 118 -4.05 2.97 4.94
CA ALA A 118 -3.08 3.07 3.86
C ALA A 118 -3.07 1.82 2.96
N ARG A 119 -3.10 0.62 3.56
CA ARG A 119 -3.22 -0.64 2.81
C ARG A 119 -4.53 -0.72 2.02
N LYS A 120 -5.65 -0.28 2.59
CA LYS A 120 -6.96 -0.24 1.94
C LYS A 120 -6.99 0.75 0.77
N ALA A 121 -6.37 1.91 0.93
CA ALA A 121 -6.23 2.91 -0.12
C ALA A 121 -5.37 2.38 -1.27
N LYS A 122 -4.24 1.72 -0.99
CA LYS A 122 -3.38 1.10 -2.01
C LYS A 122 -4.10 -0.03 -2.76
N ALA A 123 -4.80 -0.91 -2.07
CA ALA A 123 -5.59 -1.96 -2.71
C ALA A 123 -6.71 -1.41 -3.62
N ALA A 124 -7.27 -0.24 -3.30
CA ALA A 124 -8.24 0.43 -4.17
C ALA A 124 -7.60 1.07 -5.41
N GLU A 125 -6.36 1.55 -5.32
CA GLU A 125 -5.53 2.00 -6.44
C GLU A 125 -5.21 0.84 -7.37
N ASP A 126 -4.69 -0.28 -6.84
CA ASP A 126 -4.34 -1.48 -7.61
C ASP A 126 -5.54 -2.09 -8.37
N LYS A 127 -6.75 -1.99 -7.79
CA LYS A 127 -7.98 -2.42 -8.48
C LYS A 127 -8.28 -1.56 -9.71
N LEU A 128 -8.03 -0.25 -9.65
CA LEU A 128 -8.22 0.64 -10.80
C LEU A 128 -7.15 0.42 -11.88
N ASP A 129 -5.92 0.13 -11.50
CA ASP A 129 -4.86 -0.23 -12.45
C ASP A 129 -5.26 -1.47 -13.24
N LYS A 130 -5.69 -2.53 -12.57
CA LYS A 130 -6.20 -3.74 -13.21
C LYS A 130 -7.45 -3.50 -14.09
N ALA A 131 -8.33 -2.59 -13.68
CA ALA A 131 -9.49 -2.22 -14.49
C ALA A 131 -9.07 -1.45 -15.76
N GLY A 132 -8.08 -0.56 -15.63
CA GLY A 132 -7.49 0.17 -16.77
C GLY A 132 -6.81 -0.79 -17.76
N GLU A 133 -6.00 -1.72 -17.28
CA GLU A 133 -5.36 -2.75 -18.11
C GLU A 133 -6.39 -3.59 -18.86
N LYS A 134 -7.45 -4.06 -18.17
CA LYS A 134 -8.55 -4.80 -18.82
C LYS A 134 -9.26 -3.99 -19.89
N ALA A 135 -9.50 -2.70 -19.66
CA ALA A 135 -10.13 -1.83 -20.64
C ALA A 135 -9.25 -1.62 -21.89
N LEU A 136 -7.92 -1.48 -21.69
CA LEU A 136 -6.97 -1.38 -22.79
C LEU A 136 -6.90 -2.67 -23.62
N HIS A 137 -6.81 -3.83 -22.97
CA HIS A 137 -6.83 -5.13 -23.64
C HIS A 137 -8.13 -5.36 -24.41
N ALA A 138 -9.28 -5.04 -23.80
CA ALA A 138 -10.57 -5.17 -24.47
C ALA A 138 -10.69 -4.26 -25.70
N ARG A 139 -10.11 -3.05 -25.64
CA ARG A 139 -10.04 -2.15 -26.80
C ARG A 139 -9.13 -2.71 -27.89
N ALA A 140 -7.93 -3.17 -27.54
CA ALA A 140 -6.99 -3.76 -28.49
C ALA A 140 -7.63 -4.95 -29.24
N ALA A 141 -8.26 -5.87 -28.51
CA ALA A 141 -8.94 -7.02 -29.10
C ALA A 141 -10.17 -6.65 -29.96
N ARG A 142 -10.78 -5.48 -29.79
CA ARG A 142 -11.82 -5.00 -30.71
C ARG A 142 -11.23 -4.47 -31.99
N ILE A 143 -10.17 -3.64 -31.89
CA ILE A 143 -9.47 -3.09 -33.06
C ILE A 143 -8.93 -4.22 -33.95
N GLU A 144 -8.37 -5.27 -33.34
CA GLU A 144 -7.88 -6.45 -34.05
C GLU A 144 -9.00 -7.14 -34.80
N ARG A 145 -10.15 -7.42 -34.14
CA ARG A 145 -11.32 -8.04 -34.80
C ARG A 145 -11.87 -7.17 -35.94
N GLU A 146 -11.97 -5.86 -35.74
CA GLU A 146 -12.40 -4.94 -36.79
C GLU A 146 -11.45 -4.96 -38.00
N ALA A 147 -10.13 -5.07 -37.76
CA ALA A 147 -9.14 -5.21 -38.81
C ALA A 147 -9.26 -6.55 -39.56
N ASP A 148 -9.49 -7.63 -38.84
CA ASP A 148 -9.72 -8.97 -39.41
C ASP A 148 -10.99 -8.98 -40.25
N ASP A 149 -12.11 -8.44 -39.75
CA ASP A 149 -13.37 -8.31 -40.50
C ASP A 149 -13.20 -7.53 -41.82
N VAL A 150 -12.41 -6.45 -41.79
CA VAL A 150 -12.09 -5.65 -43.00
C VAL A 150 -11.23 -6.48 -43.95
N ALA A 151 -10.23 -7.18 -43.46
CA ALA A 151 -9.37 -8.02 -44.32
C ALA A 151 -10.16 -9.17 -44.95
N ASP A 152 -11.07 -9.81 -44.24
CA ASP A 152 -11.96 -10.85 -44.75
C ASP A 152 -12.92 -10.29 -45.83
N ALA A 153 -13.52 -9.11 -45.61
CA ALA A 153 -14.36 -8.45 -46.59
C ALA A 153 -13.60 -8.15 -47.89
N HIS A 154 -12.35 -7.68 -47.78
CA HIS A 154 -11.49 -7.47 -48.96
C HIS A 154 -11.10 -8.78 -49.63
N ALA A 155 -10.89 -9.86 -48.93
CA ALA A 155 -10.63 -11.17 -49.53
C ALA A 155 -11.81 -11.68 -50.30
N VAL A 156 -13.01 -11.63 -49.70
CA VAL A 156 -14.29 -12.04 -50.39
C VAL A 156 -14.51 -11.22 -51.63
N THR A 157 -14.31 -9.88 -51.60
CA THR A 157 -14.49 -9.00 -52.77
C THR A 157 -13.53 -9.38 -53.91
N ARG A 158 -12.26 -9.63 -53.58
CA ARG A 158 -11.25 -10.07 -54.57
C ARG A 158 -11.62 -11.43 -55.20
N PHE A 159 -12.13 -12.33 -54.40
CA PHE A 159 -12.54 -13.67 -54.89
C PHE A 159 -13.75 -13.56 -55.83
N ALA A 160 -14.73 -12.73 -55.49
CA ALA A 160 -15.91 -12.50 -56.31
C ALA A 160 -15.54 -11.83 -57.66
N MET A 161 -14.62 -10.85 -57.65
CA MET A 161 -14.18 -10.21 -58.91
C MET A 161 -13.25 -11.10 -59.76
N GLY A 162 -12.44 -11.96 -59.14
CA GLY A 162 -11.59 -12.95 -59.85
C GLY A 162 -12.40 -14.04 -60.50
N GLY A 163 -13.53 -14.43 -59.93
CA GLY A 163 -14.46 -15.43 -60.53
C GLY A 163 -15.18 -14.89 -61.78
N LEU A 164 -15.41 -13.58 -61.90
CA LEU A 164 -16.04 -12.99 -63.06
C LEU A 164 -15.08 -12.86 -64.24
N SER A 165 -13.77 -12.81 -64.02
CA SER A 165 -12.79 -12.72 -65.13
C SER A 165 -12.37 -14.10 -65.67
N ALA A 166 -12.62 -15.20 -64.93
CA ALA A 166 -12.30 -16.57 -65.40
C ALA A 166 -13.40 -17.23 -66.27
N GLY A 167 -14.60 -16.62 -66.32
CA GLY A 167 -15.74 -17.14 -67.13
C GLY A 167 -15.80 -16.71 -68.58
N GLY A 168 -14.77 -16.00 -69.11
CA GLY A 168 -14.84 -15.33 -70.42
C GLY A 168 -13.98 -15.94 -71.55
N LEU A 169 -13.40 -17.11 -71.43
CA LEU A 169 -12.45 -17.66 -72.43
C LEU A 169 -12.80 -19.03 -72.98
N ASP A 170 -14.01 -19.57 -72.76
CA ASP A 170 -14.42 -20.88 -73.24
C ASP A 170 -15.45 -20.83 -74.40
N ASP A 171 -15.34 -19.85 -75.35
CA ASP A 171 -16.16 -19.88 -76.55
C ASP A 171 -15.26 -19.62 -77.78
N MET A 172 -14.39 -20.60 -78.11
CA MET A 172 -13.69 -20.68 -79.37
C MET A 172 -14.14 -21.93 -80.12
N PRO A 173 -14.81 -21.82 -81.29
CA PRO A 173 -15.28 -22.98 -82.03
C PRO A 173 -14.12 -23.81 -82.56
N PRO A 174 -14.28 -25.17 -82.74
CA PRO A 174 -13.20 -26.03 -83.21
C PRO A 174 -12.94 -25.82 -84.72
N PHE A 175 -11.69 -25.59 -84.98
CA PHE A 175 -11.13 -25.47 -86.35
C PHE A 175 -11.31 -26.79 -87.12
N ALA A 176 -12.10 -26.77 -88.21
CA ALA A 176 -12.28 -27.92 -89.11
C ALA A 176 -11.02 -28.15 -90.00
N PRO A 177 -10.54 -29.40 -90.12
CA PRO A 177 -9.45 -29.67 -91.08
C PRO A 177 -9.97 -29.77 -92.52
N GLU A 178 -9.48 -28.89 -93.40
CA GLU A 178 -9.65 -29.05 -94.82
C GLU A 178 -8.93 -30.30 -95.37
N ARG A 179 -9.72 -31.17 -95.96
CA ARG A 179 -9.20 -32.25 -96.82
C ARG A 179 -8.69 -31.66 -98.11
N ARG A 180 -7.43 -31.91 -98.46
CA ARG A 180 -6.94 -31.86 -99.85
C ARG A 180 -6.70 -33.28 -100.36
N CYS A 181 -7.17 -33.45 -101.62
CA CYS A 181 -6.91 -34.58 -102.48
C CYS A 181 -5.39 -34.76 -102.76
#